data_254b7dfdd450d60f220ecb1c52fdaf9d
#
_entry.id   254b7dfdd450d60f220ecb1c52fdaf9d
#
_cell.length_a   1.000
_cell.length_b   1.000
_cell.length_c   1.000
_cell.angle_alpha   90.00
_cell.angle_beta   90.00
_cell.angle_gamma   90.00
#
_symmetry.space_group_name_H-M   'P 1'
#
loop_
_entity.id
_entity.type
_entity.pdbx_description
1 polymer ?
#
loop_
_entity_poly.entity_id
_entity_poly.type
_entity_poly.pdbx_seq_one_letter_code
_entity_poly.pdbx_strand_id
1 'polypeptide(L)'
;MTACPASVFSTTERTSFPMPHSTLARRASGASVVELRRPAPIDWDACAPRGVYARFGRPCLDLALIASTFVPVVALGALVGAANLVAFRDPRKVFYVQPRVGLRGRTFHIVKFRTMREPRRDAHASWSSGEDVARVTRLGRFLRSTHLDELPQFVNILRGEMSFIGPRPEMVEVEEWASERIPGFSRRLVLRPGITGYAQITQGYTGRCERAYAEKLSINDEYLRRLSLTTDLGILA
;
A
#
# COMPACT_ATOMS: atom_id res chain seq x y z
N MET A 1 11.25 -23.13 6.52
CA MET A 1 10.63 -22.92 5.19
C MET A 1 9.13 -23.03 5.35
N THR A 2 8.46 -21.92 5.63
CA THR A 2 7.01 -21.89 5.86
C THR A 2 6.33 -21.69 4.51
N ALA A 3 5.54 -22.68 4.11
CA ALA A 3 4.79 -22.65 2.85
C ALA A 3 3.78 -21.48 2.84
N CYS A 4 3.76 -20.77 1.74
CA CYS A 4 2.81 -19.71 1.47
C CYS A 4 1.49 -20.36 1.01
N PRO A 5 0.33 -20.12 1.66
CA PRO A 5 -0.92 -20.70 1.22
C PRO A 5 -1.38 -20.09 -0.09
N ALA A 6 -1.63 -20.94 -1.08
CA ALA A 6 -2.39 -20.60 -2.26
C ALA A 6 -3.85 -20.38 -1.85
N SER A 7 -4.45 -19.30 -2.37
CA SER A 7 -5.89 -19.00 -2.38
C SER A 7 -6.67 -19.35 -1.10
N VAL A 8 -7.04 -18.34 -0.32
CA VAL A 8 -8.01 -18.49 0.77
C VAL A 8 -9.31 -17.78 0.41
N PHE A 9 -10.19 -18.51 -0.27
CA PHE A 9 -11.62 -18.45 -0.05
C PHE A 9 -12.11 -19.89 0.11
N SER A 10 -12.18 -20.35 1.38
CA SER A 10 -13.11 -21.37 1.86
C SER A 10 -12.93 -21.59 3.36
N THR A 11 -13.99 -21.34 4.10
CA THR A 11 -14.57 -22.03 5.27
C THR A 11 -13.62 -22.50 6.40
N THR A 12 -13.85 -21.88 7.57
CA THR A 12 -13.87 -22.42 8.94
C THR A 12 -12.92 -23.57 9.31
N GLU A 13 -11.89 -23.25 10.11
CA GLU A 13 -11.52 -24.08 11.26
C GLU A 13 -10.76 -23.25 12.31
N ARG A 14 -11.22 -23.37 13.57
CA ARG A 14 -10.59 -22.75 14.75
C ARG A 14 -9.43 -23.64 15.18
N THR A 15 -8.23 -23.11 15.15
CA THR A 15 -7.13 -23.64 15.96
C THR A 15 -6.40 -22.50 16.65
N SER A 16 -6.52 -22.53 17.97
CA SER A 16 -5.82 -21.67 18.94
C SER A 16 -4.34 -22.06 18.97
N PHE A 17 -3.45 -21.10 18.68
CA PHE A 17 -2.01 -21.24 18.98
C PHE A 17 -1.66 -20.47 20.25
N PRO A 18 -0.94 -21.08 21.21
CA PRO A 18 -0.51 -20.41 22.43
C PRO A 18 0.70 -19.49 22.18
N MET A 19 0.68 -18.35 22.83
CA MET A 19 1.80 -17.41 22.91
C MET A 19 2.88 -17.93 23.86
N PRO A 20 4.16 -17.84 23.54
CA PRO A 20 5.20 -18.13 24.52
C PRO A 20 5.43 -16.94 25.45
N HIS A 21 5.33 -17.20 26.74
CA HIS A 21 5.69 -16.29 27.82
C HIS A 21 7.20 -16.02 27.84
N SER A 22 7.54 -14.78 28.17
CA SER A 22 8.89 -14.30 28.41
C SER A 22 9.61 -15.12 29.50
N THR A 23 10.77 -15.67 29.18
CA THR A 23 11.69 -16.19 30.17
C THR A 23 13.05 -15.55 29.99
N LEU A 24 13.51 -14.93 31.06
CA LEU A 24 14.79 -14.26 31.23
C LEU A 24 15.97 -15.13 30.77
N ALA A 25 16.76 -14.60 29.84
CA ALA A 25 17.92 -15.24 29.28
C ALA A 25 19.12 -15.17 30.23
N ARG A 26 19.70 -16.33 30.55
CA ARG A 26 21.04 -16.49 31.09
C ARG A 26 22.08 -16.12 30.03
N ARG A 27 23.10 -15.37 30.44
CA ARG A 27 24.31 -15.09 29.67
C ARG A 27 24.95 -16.41 29.19
N ALA A 28 25.08 -16.58 27.89
CA ALA A 28 26.05 -17.46 27.27
C ALA A 28 27.02 -16.61 26.46
N SER A 29 28.28 -16.66 26.90
CA SER A 29 29.45 -16.10 26.25
C SER A 29 29.69 -16.82 24.91
N GLY A 30 29.89 -16.07 23.81
CA GLY A 30 30.46 -16.61 22.57
C GLY A 30 29.54 -16.68 21.35
N ALA A 31 28.43 -15.94 21.28
CA ALA A 31 27.71 -15.78 20.02
C ALA A 31 28.37 -14.65 19.21
N SER A 32 28.96 -14.99 18.07
CA SER A 32 29.31 -14.01 17.03
C SER A 32 28.08 -13.16 16.73
N VAL A 33 28.20 -11.84 16.96
CA VAL A 33 27.21 -10.86 16.58
C VAL A 33 27.06 -11.00 15.05
N VAL A 34 25.96 -11.61 14.61
CA VAL A 34 25.55 -11.53 13.22
C VAL A 34 25.17 -10.08 13.01
N GLU A 35 26.10 -9.30 12.50
CA GLU A 35 25.88 -7.92 12.11
C GLU A 35 24.79 -7.96 11.03
N LEU A 36 23.57 -7.56 11.41
CA LEU A 36 22.44 -7.42 10.48
C LEU A 36 22.90 -6.42 9.42
N ARG A 37 23.28 -6.95 8.27
CA ARG A 37 23.65 -6.13 7.10
C ARG A 37 22.49 -5.19 6.83
N ARG A 38 22.68 -3.92 7.14
CA ARG A 38 21.76 -2.87 6.67
C ARG A 38 21.69 -3.03 5.14
N PRO A 39 20.48 -3.06 4.55
CA PRO A 39 20.36 -3.16 3.10
C PRO A 39 21.21 -2.05 2.48
N ALA A 40 21.94 -2.38 1.42
CA ALA A 40 22.78 -1.42 0.73
C ALA A 40 21.95 -0.19 0.31
N PRO A 41 22.47 1.02 0.44
CA PRO A 41 21.75 2.21 0.04
C PRO A 41 21.38 2.11 -1.44
N ILE A 42 20.12 2.42 -1.77
CA ILE A 42 19.63 2.38 -3.15
C ILE A 42 20.14 3.62 -3.87
N ASP A 43 20.82 3.40 -4.99
CA ASP A 43 21.12 4.46 -5.95
C ASP A 43 19.84 4.77 -6.76
N TRP A 44 19.11 5.77 -6.32
CA TRP A 44 17.85 6.17 -6.93
C TRP A 44 18.02 6.69 -8.36
N ASP A 45 19.15 7.31 -8.67
CA ASP A 45 19.39 7.90 -9.98
C ASP A 45 19.80 6.85 -11.01
N ALA A 46 20.52 5.80 -10.57
CA ALA A 46 20.78 4.63 -11.39
C ALA A 46 19.52 3.82 -11.71
N CYS A 47 18.59 3.73 -10.75
CA CYS A 47 17.33 3.01 -10.91
C CYS A 47 16.24 3.82 -11.62
N ALA A 48 16.38 5.14 -11.74
CA ALA A 48 15.34 6.01 -12.29
C ALA A 48 15.09 5.70 -13.79
N PRO A 49 13.84 5.53 -14.20
CA PRO A 49 13.53 5.32 -15.61
C PRO A 49 13.89 6.57 -16.41
N ARG A 50 14.62 6.35 -17.50
CA ARG A 50 15.09 7.40 -18.40
C ARG A 50 14.13 7.52 -19.57
N GLY A 51 13.85 8.76 -19.98
CA GLY A 51 13.01 9.04 -21.16
C GLY A 51 12.04 10.18 -20.96
N VAL A 52 11.57 10.74 -22.06
CA VAL A 52 10.65 11.88 -22.09
C VAL A 52 9.32 11.53 -21.42
N TYR A 53 8.81 10.33 -21.64
CA TYR A 53 7.57 9.89 -21.03
C TYR A 53 7.66 9.82 -19.50
N ALA A 54 8.72 9.22 -18.96
CA ALA A 54 8.91 9.12 -17.51
C ALA A 54 8.97 10.50 -16.83
N ARG A 55 9.60 11.47 -17.50
CA ARG A 55 9.86 12.80 -16.94
C ARG A 55 8.67 13.75 -17.13
N PHE A 56 8.04 13.75 -18.30
CA PHE A 56 6.98 14.69 -18.65
C PHE A 56 5.65 14.02 -18.96
N GLY A 57 5.64 12.89 -19.65
CA GLY A 57 4.42 12.24 -20.10
C GLY A 57 3.53 11.78 -18.93
N ARG A 58 4.12 11.19 -17.89
CA ARG A 58 3.36 10.74 -16.71
C ARG A 58 2.74 11.90 -15.92
N PRO A 59 3.45 12.98 -15.58
CA PRO A 59 2.82 14.14 -14.96
C PRO A 59 1.72 14.76 -15.83
N CYS A 60 1.90 14.80 -17.15
CA CYS A 60 0.86 15.27 -18.07
C CYS A 60 -0.36 14.35 -18.08
N LEU A 61 -0.15 13.02 -18.05
CA LEU A 61 -1.23 12.05 -17.95
C LEU A 61 -1.99 12.21 -16.62
N ASP A 62 -1.28 12.34 -15.49
CA ASP A 62 -1.89 12.59 -14.18
C ASP A 62 -2.75 13.86 -14.22
N LEU A 63 -2.22 14.95 -14.78
CA LEU A 63 -2.96 16.22 -14.90
C LEU A 63 -4.19 16.10 -15.81
N ALA A 64 -4.08 15.41 -16.93
CA ALA A 64 -5.21 15.16 -17.84
C ALA A 64 -6.31 14.33 -17.17
N LEU A 65 -5.93 13.29 -16.43
CA LEU A 65 -6.87 12.45 -15.66
C LEU A 65 -7.53 13.25 -14.52
N ILE A 66 -6.77 14.08 -13.81
CA ILE A 66 -7.34 14.99 -12.80
C ILE A 66 -8.37 15.91 -13.47
N ALA A 67 -7.98 16.61 -14.54
CA ALA A 67 -8.86 17.58 -15.19
C ALA A 67 -10.16 16.95 -15.70
N SER A 68 -10.08 15.75 -16.30
CA SER A 68 -11.25 15.06 -16.84
C SER A 68 -12.16 14.46 -15.77
N THR A 69 -11.62 14.08 -14.60
CA THR A 69 -12.38 13.40 -13.53
C THR A 69 -12.68 14.29 -12.33
N PHE A 70 -12.18 15.53 -12.31
CA PHE A 70 -12.28 16.43 -11.15
C PHE A 70 -13.71 16.62 -10.66
N VAL A 71 -14.63 17.02 -11.57
CA VAL A 71 -16.02 17.30 -11.21
C VAL A 71 -16.73 16.06 -10.65
N PRO A 72 -16.73 14.89 -11.34
CA PRO A 72 -17.36 13.69 -10.79
C PRO A 72 -16.71 13.19 -9.50
N VAL A 73 -15.39 13.30 -9.36
CA VAL A 73 -14.69 12.89 -8.13
C VAL A 73 -15.07 13.79 -6.95
N VAL A 74 -15.14 15.11 -7.14
CA VAL A 74 -15.54 16.04 -6.09
C VAL A 74 -17.01 15.81 -5.70
N ALA A 75 -17.92 15.66 -6.66
CA ALA A 75 -19.34 15.43 -6.39
C ALA A 75 -19.56 14.10 -5.63
N LEU A 76 -18.94 13.01 -6.12
CA LEU A 76 -19.03 11.71 -5.49
C LEU A 76 -18.33 11.68 -4.13
N GLY A 77 -17.19 12.35 -4.01
CA GLY A 77 -16.45 12.51 -2.75
C GLY A 77 -17.27 13.25 -1.70
N ALA A 78 -17.98 14.31 -2.09
CA ALA A 78 -18.89 15.05 -1.20
C ALA A 78 -20.03 14.14 -0.70
N LEU A 79 -20.63 13.34 -1.60
CA LEU A 79 -21.69 12.39 -1.25
C LEU A 79 -21.19 11.32 -0.27
N VAL A 80 -20.04 10.71 -0.55
CA VAL A 80 -19.42 9.70 0.33
C VAL A 80 -19.03 10.34 1.67
N GLY A 81 -18.48 11.55 1.65
CA GLY A 81 -18.16 12.31 2.86
C GLY A 81 -19.37 12.57 3.75
N ALA A 82 -20.49 12.99 3.15
CA ALA A 82 -21.76 13.17 3.85
C ALA A 82 -22.30 11.84 4.43
N ALA A 83 -22.24 10.75 3.65
CA ALA A 83 -22.63 9.42 4.12
C ALA A 83 -21.77 8.96 5.31
N ASN A 84 -20.45 9.19 5.25
CA ASN A 84 -19.54 8.89 6.37
C ASN A 84 -19.83 9.76 7.60
N LEU A 85 -20.13 11.05 7.41
CA LEU A 85 -20.48 11.94 8.52
C LEU A 85 -21.74 11.43 9.25
N VAL A 86 -22.75 10.97 8.52
CA VAL A 86 -23.94 10.35 9.11
C VAL A 86 -23.61 9.03 9.81
N ALA A 87 -22.80 8.19 9.19
CA ALA A 87 -22.46 6.86 9.71
C ALA A 87 -21.60 6.92 10.99
N PHE A 88 -20.66 7.84 11.05
CA PHE A 88 -19.73 7.97 12.20
C PHE A 88 -20.17 9.06 13.19
N ARG A 89 -21.07 9.98 12.81
CA ARG A 89 -21.59 11.10 13.62
C ARG A 89 -20.48 11.99 14.23
N ASP A 90 -19.32 12.02 13.57
CA ASP A 90 -18.14 12.79 13.99
C ASP A 90 -17.38 13.23 12.74
N PRO A 91 -17.25 14.55 12.47
CA PRO A 91 -16.55 15.05 11.29
C PRO A 91 -15.07 14.66 11.27
N ARG A 92 -14.45 14.42 12.43
CA ARG A 92 -13.06 13.97 12.52
C ARG A 92 -12.87 12.52 12.07
N LYS A 93 -13.97 11.76 11.98
CA LYS A 93 -13.99 10.35 11.58
C LYS A 93 -14.43 10.14 10.13
N VAL A 94 -14.62 11.19 9.34
CA VAL A 94 -14.95 11.09 7.91
C VAL A 94 -13.77 10.53 7.14
N PHE A 95 -12.56 11.03 7.45
CA PHE A 95 -11.34 10.62 6.79
C PHE A 95 -10.49 9.71 7.68
N TYR A 96 -9.66 8.94 7.02
CA TYR A 96 -8.59 8.14 7.62
C TYR A 96 -7.27 8.54 6.98
N VAL A 97 -6.29 8.83 7.82
CA VAL A 97 -4.96 9.25 7.37
C VAL A 97 -3.95 8.27 7.94
N GLN A 98 -3.04 7.80 7.08
CA GLN A 98 -2.03 6.81 7.46
C GLN A 98 -0.69 7.11 6.79
N PRO A 99 0.45 6.99 7.52
CA PRO A 99 1.77 7.12 6.92
C PRO A 99 2.03 5.96 5.95
N ARG A 100 2.60 6.30 4.80
CA ARG A 100 3.00 5.37 3.73
C ARG A 100 4.36 5.77 3.19
N VAL A 101 5.07 4.80 2.63
CA VAL A 101 6.35 5.03 1.98
C VAL A 101 6.13 5.33 0.50
N GLY A 102 6.64 6.45 0.04
CA GLY A 102 6.49 6.99 -1.31
C GLY A 102 7.81 7.15 -2.05
N LEU A 103 7.83 8.10 -2.97
CA LEU A 103 8.96 8.37 -3.86
C LEU A 103 10.29 8.45 -3.10
N ARG A 104 11.28 7.65 -3.53
CA ARG A 104 12.63 7.60 -2.97
C ARG A 104 12.65 7.35 -1.45
N GLY A 105 11.70 6.56 -0.94
CA GLY A 105 11.61 6.22 0.48
C GLY A 105 11.05 7.32 1.38
N ARG A 106 10.59 8.45 0.84
CA ARG A 106 10.00 9.53 1.63
C ARG A 106 8.63 9.12 2.15
N THR A 107 8.40 9.30 3.44
CA THR A 107 7.08 9.06 4.04
C THR A 107 6.12 10.19 3.70
N PHE A 108 4.89 9.84 3.35
CA PHE A 108 3.78 10.77 3.16
C PHE A 108 2.52 10.22 3.83
N HIS A 109 1.48 11.05 3.93
CA HIS A 109 0.22 10.65 4.55
C HIS A 109 -0.85 10.42 3.49
N ILE A 110 -1.20 9.14 3.28
CA ILE A 110 -2.31 8.79 2.38
C ILE A 110 -3.63 9.15 3.04
N VAL A 111 -4.54 9.75 2.27
CA VAL A 111 -5.87 10.14 2.74
C VAL A 111 -6.92 9.24 2.11
N LYS A 112 -7.79 8.65 2.93
CA LYS A 112 -8.91 7.79 2.51
C LYS A 112 -10.19 8.16 3.25
N PHE A 113 -11.33 7.73 2.75
CA PHE A 113 -12.53 7.71 3.58
C PHE A 113 -12.43 6.60 4.62
N ARG A 114 -12.86 6.88 5.85
CA ARG A 114 -12.86 5.89 6.92
C ARG A 114 -13.90 4.80 6.62
N THR A 115 -13.48 3.55 6.68
CA THR A 115 -14.31 2.37 6.42
C THR A 115 -14.48 1.47 7.64
N MET A 116 -13.69 1.72 8.70
CA MET A 116 -13.60 0.87 9.89
C MET A 116 -13.85 1.67 11.16
N ARG A 117 -14.44 1.01 12.16
CA ARG A 117 -14.51 1.52 13.53
C ARG A 117 -13.11 1.55 14.15
N GLU A 118 -12.91 2.39 15.17
CA GLU A 118 -11.65 2.42 15.90
C GLU A 118 -11.34 1.08 16.54
N PRO A 119 -10.05 0.68 16.64
CA PRO A 119 -9.66 -0.52 17.35
C PRO A 119 -10.02 -0.37 18.84
N ARG A 120 -10.38 -1.48 19.48
CA ARG A 120 -10.33 -1.55 20.94
C ARG A 120 -8.87 -1.43 21.35
N ARG A 121 -8.60 -0.87 22.55
CA ARG A 121 -7.35 -0.25 23.03
C ARG A 121 -6.01 -0.91 22.67
N ASP A 122 -5.94 -2.15 22.21
CA ASP A 122 -4.69 -2.91 22.07
C ASP A 122 -4.39 -3.49 20.67
N ALA A 123 -5.13 -3.08 19.64
CA ALA A 123 -4.95 -3.64 18.29
C ALA A 123 -4.12 -2.71 17.38
N HIS A 124 -2.81 -2.74 17.55
CA HIS A 124 -1.83 -2.18 16.59
C HIS A 124 -1.36 -3.30 15.65
N ALA A 125 -2.18 -3.69 14.68
CA ALA A 125 -1.74 -4.62 13.64
C ALA A 125 -1.51 -3.86 12.33
N SER A 126 -0.26 -3.78 11.91
CA SER A 126 0.15 -3.26 10.58
C SER A 126 -0.35 -4.14 9.44
N TRP A 127 -0.75 -5.36 9.75
CA TRP A 127 -1.24 -6.38 8.82
C TRP A 127 -2.72 -6.66 9.10
N SER A 128 -3.53 -6.80 8.05
CA SER A 128 -4.95 -7.14 8.20
C SER A 128 -5.11 -8.44 8.97
N SER A 129 -5.79 -8.38 10.11
CA SER A 129 -6.16 -9.53 10.92
C SER A 129 -7.64 -9.87 10.73
N GLY A 130 -8.05 -11.07 11.16
CA GLY A 130 -9.46 -11.45 11.16
C GLY A 130 -10.34 -10.48 11.97
N GLU A 131 -9.79 -9.86 13.02
CA GLU A 131 -10.46 -8.84 13.83
C GLU A 131 -10.75 -7.56 13.03
N ASP A 132 -9.91 -7.22 12.05
CA ASP A 132 -10.12 -6.06 11.18
C ASP A 132 -11.37 -6.20 10.34
N VAL A 133 -11.72 -7.41 9.91
CA VAL A 133 -12.94 -7.68 9.14
C VAL A 133 -14.19 -7.35 9.95
N ALA A 134 -14.22 -7.66 11.24
CA ALA A 134 -15.33 -7.36 12.14
C ALA A 134 -15.52 -5.86 12.39
N ARG A 135 -14.48 -5.06 12.23
CA ARG A 135 -14.50 -3.59 12.41
C ARG A 135 -15.02 -2.85 11.19
N VAL A 136 -15.06 -3.49 10.01
CA VAL A 136 -15.52 -2.86 8.77
C VAL A 136 -17.04 -2.60 8.85
N THR A 137 -17.45 -1.35 8.70
CA THR A 137 -18.88 -0.97 8.68
C THR A 137 -19.57 -1.50 7.42
N ARG A 138 -20.91 -1.54 7.39
CA ARG A 138 -21.65 -1.91 6.17
C ARG A 138 -21.35 -0.95 5.03
N LEU A 139 -21.36 0.35 5.29
CA LEU A 139 -20.95 1.38 4.32
C LEU A 139 -19.48 1.18 3.91
N GLY A 140 -18.58 0.92 4.88
CA GLY A 140 -17.18 0.68 4.61
C GLY A 140 -16.91 -0.53 3.70
N ARG A 141 -17.71 -1.59 3.77
CA ARG A 141 -17.62 -2.72 2.84
C ARG A 141 -17.96 -2.31 1.42
N PHE A 142 -19.05 -1.57 1.25
CA PHE A 142 -19.43 -1.03 -0.05
C PHE A 142 -18.36 -0.10 -0.62
N LEU A 143 -17.84 0.83 0.19
CA LEU A 143 -16.77 1.74 -0.24
C LEU A 143 -15.51 1.00 -0.67
N ARG A 144 -15.10 -0.05 0.06
CA ARG A 144 -13.94 -0.88 -0.29
C ARG A 144 -14.16 -1.71 -1.55
N SER A 145 -15.34 -2.32 -1.73
CA SER A 145 -15.63 -3.13 -2.92
C SER A 145 -15.73 -2.29 -4.21
N THR A 146 -16.02 -1.01 -4.07
CA THR A 146 -16.11 -0.04 -5.18
C THR A 146 -14.88 0.87 -5.29
N HIS A 147 -13.90 0.73 -4.39
CA HIS A 147 -12.73 1.60 -4.27
C HIS A 147 -13.05 3.09 -4.04
N LEU A 148 -14.29 3.44 -3.69
CA LEU A 148 -14.70 4.81 -3.40
C LEU A 148 -14.04 5.37 -2.14
N ASP A 149 -13.55 4.50 -1.26
CA ASP A 149 -12.78 4.92 -0.09
C ASP A 149 -11.44 5.55 -0.48
N GLU A 150 -10.95 5.32 -1.69
CA GLU A 150 -9.68 5.85 -2.17
C GLU A 150 -9.80 7.21 -2.90
N LEU A 151 -11.03 7.73 -3.14
CA LEU A 151 -11.24 9.03 -3.78
C LEU A 151 -10.44 10.19 -3.15
N PRO A 152 -10.29 10.30 -1.81
CA PRO A 152 -9.50 11.39 -1.22
C PRO A 152 -8.01 11.36 -1.60
N GLN A 153 -7.48 10.26 -2.14
CA GLN A 153 -6.09 10.20 -2.62
C GLN A 153 -5.81 11.14 -3.79
N PHE A 154 -6.85 11.65 -4.46
CA PHE A 154 -6.70 12.74 -5.43
C PHE A 154 -5.95 13.94 -4.84
N VAL A 155 -6.13 14.23 -3.56
CA VAL A 155 -5.36 15.27 -2.86
C VAL A 155 -3.87 14.92 -2.82
N ASN A 156 -3.51 13.64 -2.64
CA ASN A 156 -2.12 13.21 -2.66
C ASN A 156 -1.51 13.32 -4.07
N ILE A 157 -2.31 13.08 -5.13
CA ILE A 157 -1.85 13.27 -6.51
C ILE A 157 -1.62 14.78 -6.78
N LEU A 158 -2.56 15.64 -6.40
CA LEU A 158 -2.43 17.09 -6.55
C LEU A 158 -1.22 17.66 -5.80
N ARG A 159 -0.86 17.06 -4.65
CA ARG A 159 0.35 17.41 -3.89
C ARG A 159 1.63 16.85 -4.50
N GLY A 160 1.53 16.01 -5.55
CA GLY A 160 2.68 15.35 -6.16
C GLY A 160 3.29 14.22 -5.31
N GLU A 161 2.59 13.76 -4.27
CA GLU A 161 2.99 12.65 -3.41
C GLU A 161 2.70 11.30 -4.06
N MET A 162 1.66 11.25 -4.93
CA MET A 162 1.18 10.08 -5.67
C MET A 162 1.01 10.38 -7.16
N SER A 163 0.74 9.33 -7.93
CA SER A 163 0.32 9.32 -9.33
C SER A 163 -0.93 8.44 -9.45
N PHE A 164 -1.67 8.49 -10.56
CA PHE A 164 -2.73 7.50 -10.79
C PHE A 164 -2.14 6.10 -10.91
N ILE A 165 -1.03 5.97 -11.64
CA ILE A 165 -0.40 4.69 -11.94
C ILE A 165 0.98 4.64 -11.30
N GLY A 166 1.27 3.55 -10.59
CA GLY A 166 2.57 3.35 -9.95
C GLY A 166 2.58 2.18 -8.98
N PRO A 167 3.72 1.88 -8.38
CA PRO A 167 3.79 0.86 -7.35
C PRO A 167 2.92 1.25 -6.15
N ARG A 168 2.21 0.28 -5.55
CA ARG A 168 1.38 0.54 -4.36
C ARG A 168 2.23 1.04 -3.20
N PRO A 169 1.84 2.14 -2.52
CA PRO A 169 2.55 2.61 -1.33
C PRO A 169 2.29 1.65 -0.16
N GLU A 170 3.34 1.05 0.38
CA GLU A 170 3.22 0.17 1.54
C GLU A 170 3.22 0.97 2.85
N MET A 171 2.70 0.36 3.94
CA MET A 171 2.86 0.88 5.28
C MET A 171 4.35 0.88 5.65
N VAL A 172 4.77 1.76 6.54
CA VAL A 172 6.18 1.88 6.93
C VAL A 172 6.72 0.55 7.44
N GLU A 173 5.98 -0.11 8.32
CA GLU A 173 6.39 -1.40 8.91
C GLU A 173 6.43 -2.54 7.87
N VAL A 174 5.57 -2.47 6.86
CA VAL A 174 5.54 -3.44 5.76
C VAL A 174 6.73 -3.24 4.83
N GLU A 175 7.04 -1.97 4.51
CA GLU A 175 8.21 -1.60 3.70
C GLU A 175 9.52 -2.02 4.38
N GLU A 176 9.66 -1.74 5.68
CA GLU A 176 10.80 -2.13 6.48
C GLU A 176 10.96 -3.65 6.48
N TRP A 177 9.89 -4.38 6.83
CA TRP A 177 9.90 -5.85 6.83
C TRP A 177 10.28 -6.45 5.48
N ALA A 178 9.74 -5.90 4.37
CA ALA A 178 10.02 -6.40 3.03
C ALA A 178 11.45 -6.06 2.58
N SER A 179 11.94 -4.86 2.91
CA SER A 179 13.29 -4.41 2.54
C SER A 179 14.40 -5.18 3.26
N GLU A 180 14.14 -5.64 4.49
CA GLU A 180 15.07 -6.50 5.23
C GLU A 180 15.21 -7.89 4.62
N ARG A 181 14.14 -8.43 4.02
CA ARG A 181 14.06 -9.82 3.55
C ARG A 181 14.27 -9.97 2.05
N ILE A 182 13.93 -8.94 1.30
CA ILE A 182 13.96 -8.97 -0.17
C ILE A 182 14.94 -7.89 -0.65
N PRO A 183 16.15 -8.28 -1.04
CA PRO A 183 17.17 -7.32 -1.49
C PRO A 183 16.65 -6.45 -2.63
N GLY A 184 16.72 -5.13 -2.44
CA GLY A 184 16.30 -4.16 -3.44
C GLY A 184 14.79 -3.93 -3.52
N PHE A 185 13.98 -4.41 -2.56
CA PHE A 185 12.53 -4.22 -2.58
C PHE A 185 12.12 -2.77 -2.77
N SER A 186 12.79 -1.85 -2.11
CA SER A 186 12.47 -0.42 -2.16
C SER A 186 12.82 0.25 -3.51
N ARG A 187 13.59 -0.38 -4.43
CA ARG A 187 13.92 0.27 -5.72
C ARG A 187 12.70 0.58 -6.59
N ARG A 188 11.58 -0.12 -6.39
CA ARG A 188 10.29 0.22 -7.01
C ARG A 188 9.82 1.65 -6.67
N LEU A 189 10.29 2.22 -5.55
CA LEU A 189 9.97 3.57 -5.08
C LEU A 189 10.72 4.67 -5.86
N VAL A 190 11.42 4.32 -6.90
CA VAL A 190 11.98 5.28 -7.87
C VAL A 190 10.89 6.02 -8.65
N LEU A 191 9.67 5.48 -8.67
CA LEU A 191 8.46 6.13 -9.16
C LEU A 191 7.58 6.61 -8.00
N ARG A 192 6.77 7.65 -8.28
CA ARG A 192 5.68 8.01 -7.37
C ARG A 192 4.74 6.83 -7.22
N PRO A 193 4.27 6.53 -6.00
CA PRO A 193 3.29 5.47 -5.79
C PRO A 193 1.98 5.77 -6.49
N GLY A 194 1.27 4.72 -6.93
CA GLY A 194 0.01 4.84 -7.65
C GLY A 194 -1.22 4.46 -6.83
N ILE A 195 -2.38 4.99 -7.22
CA ILE A 195 -3.69 4.47 -6.80
C ILE A 195 -3.85 3.07 -7.39
N THR A 196 -3.58 2.92 -8.68
CA THR A 196 -3.47 1.62 -9.37
C THR A 196 -2.05 1.38 -9.86
N GLY A 197 -1.75 0.16 -10.30
CA GLY A 197 -0.43 -0.16 -10.84
C GLY A 197 -0.34 -1.59 -11.34
N TYR A 198 0.69 -1.86 -12.11
CA TYR A 198 0.87 -3.14 -12.80
C TYR A 198 0.84 -4.34 -11.84
N ALA A 199 1.51 -4.25 -10.70
CA ALA A 199 1.47 -5.30 -9.68
C ALA A 199 0.08 -5.48 -9.04
N GLN A 200 -0.72 -4.41 -8.93
CA GLN A 200 -2.05 -4.48 -8.35
C GLN A 200 -3.04 -5.21 -9.26
N ILE A 201 -2.98 -4.95 -10.57
CA ILE A 201 -3.85 -5.62 -11.55
C ILE A 201 -3.41 -7.05 -11.87
N THR A 202 -2.09 -7.36 -11.74
CA THR A 202 -1.53 -8.68 -12.10
C THR A 202 -1.60 -9.65 -10.93
N GLN A 203 -1.19 -9.23 -9.73
CA GLN A 203 -1.07 -10.10 -8.55
C GLN A 203 -2.20 -9.90 -7.54
N GLY A 204 -2.80 -8.69 -7.50
CA GLY A 204 -3.81 -8.33 -6.53
C GLY A 204 -3.23 -8.09 -5.13
N TYR A 205 -4.04 -8.39 -4.09
CA TYR A 205 -3.66 -8.17 -2.70
C TYR A 205 -2.77 -9.29 -2.18
N THR A 206 -1.65 -8.94 -1.55
CA THR A 206 -0.68 -9.89 -1.00
C THR A 206 -0.67 -9.86 0.53
N GLY A 207 -0.79 -11.03 1.14
CA GLY A 207 -0.56 -11.21 2.58
C GLY A 207 0.94 -11.17 2.94
N ARG A 208 1.28 -11.37 4.21
CA ARG A 208 2.66 -11.38 4.72
C ARG A 208 3.40 -12.65 4.27
N CYS A 209 3.93 -12.64 3.06
CA CYS A 209 4.63 -13.75 2.43
C CYS A 209 5.80 -13.23 1.61
N GLU A 210 7.02 -13.66 1.93
CA GLU A 210 8.25 -13.22 1.25
C GLU A 210 8.21 -13.50 -0.25
N ARG A 211 7.75 -14.70 -0.63
CA ARG A 211 7.61 -15.07 -2.04
C ARG A 211 6.69 -14.13 -2.80
N ALA A 212 5.54 -13.79 -2.23
CA ALA A 212 4.58 -12.89 -2.86
C ALA A 212 5.12 -11.45 -2.99
N TYR A 213 5.91 -10.99 -2.01
CA TYR A 213 6.55 -9.68 -2.10
C TYR A 213 7.76 -9.66 -3.05
N ALA A 214 8.51 -10.77 -3.17
CA ALA A 214 9.55 -10.91 -4.20
C ALA A 214 8.94 -10.91 -5.60
N GLU A 215 7.83 -11.60 -5.81
CA GLU A 215 7.05 -11.55 -7.06
C GLU A 215 6.53 -10.14 -7.36
N LYS A 216 5.98 -9.44 -6.34
CA LYS A 216 5.56 -8.04 -6.46
C LYS A 216 6.71 -7.14 -6.93
N LEU A 217 7.94 -7.34 -6.40
CA LEU A 217 9.11 -6.61 -6.87
C LEU A 217 9.40 -6.91 -8.33
N SER A 218 9.40 -8.19 -8.74
CA SER A 218 9.65 -8.60 -10.13
C SER A 218 8.65 -7.96 -11.10
N ILE A 219 7.36 -7.92 -10.74
CA ILE A 219 6.31 -7.29 -11.55
C ILE A 219 6.53 -5.78 -11.64
N ASN A 220 6.91 -5.11 -10.55
CA ASN A 220 7.24 -3.69 -10.60
C ASN A 220 8.50 -3.40 -11.41
N ASP A 221 9.52 -4.27 -11.36
CA ASP A 221 10.72 -4.15 -12.20
C ASP A 221 10.38 -4.33 -13.69
N GLU A 222 9.44 -5.23 -14.02
CA GLU A 222 8.93 -5.38 -15.38
C GLU A 222 8.20 -4.12 -15.84
N TYR A 223 7.34 -3.56 -15.00
CA TYR A 223 6.68 -2.29 -15.27
C TYR A 223 7.68 -1.16 -15.54
N LEU A 224 8.73 -1.04 -14.73
CA LEU A 224 9.78 -0.04 -14.93
C LEU A 224 10.49 -0.19 -16.29
N ARG A 225 10.74 -1.43 -16.73
CA ARG A 225 11.34 -1.69 -18.07
C ARG A 225 10.42 -1.37 -19.22
N ARG A 226 9.11 -1.55 -19.04
CA ARG A 226 8.09 -1.32 -20.08
C ARG A 226 7.39 0.02 -19.97
N LEU A 227 7.93 0.94 -19.15
CA LEU A 227 7.29 2.21 -18.84
C LEU A 227 7.04 3.03 -20.12
N SER A 228 5.79 3.18 -20.49
CA SER A 228 5.32 3.89 -21.67
C SER A 228 3.87 4.34 -21.50
N LEU A 229 3.44 5.29 -22.35
CA LEU A 229 2.04 5.71 -22.37
C LEU A 229 1.09 4.55 -22.66
N THR A 230 1.46 3.66 -23.58
CA THR A 230 0.63 2.49 -23.94
C THR A 230 0.50 1.51 -22.77
N THR A 231 1.58 1.29 -22.00
CA THR A 231 1.55 0.47 -20.80
C THR A 231 0.65 1.09 -19.73
N ASP A 232 0.78 2.40 -19.51
CA ASP A 232 -0.02 3.10 -18.49
C ASP A 232 -1.51 3.13 -18.88
N LEU A 233 -1.84 3.38 -20.15
CA LEU A 233 -3.23 3.29 -20.62
C LEU A 233 -3.78 1.86 -20.52
N GLY A 234 -2.96 0.83 -20.77
CA GLY A 234 -3.37 -0.57 -20.60
C GLY A 234 -3.62 -0.97 -19.13
N ILE A 235 -3.04 -0.26 -18.16
CA ILE A 235 -3.33 -0.46 -16.73
C ILE A 235 -4.67 0.18 -16.33
N LEU A 236 -5.10 1.22 -17.04
CA LEU A 236 -6.35 1.94 -16.78
C LEU A 236 -7.57 1.30 -17.46
N ALA A 237 -7.36 0.48 -18.50
CA ALA A 237 -8.42 -0.19 -19.26
C ALA A 237 -8.91 -1.46 -18.58
#